data_75d6f0e973438917d3933397b4f2973e
#
_entry.id   75d6f0e973438917d3933397b4f2973e
#
_cell.length_a   1.000
_cell.length_b   1.000
_cell.length_c   1.000
_cell.angle_alpha   90.00
_cell.angle_beta   90.00
_cell.angle_gamma   90.00
#
_symmetry.space_group_name_H-M   'P 1'
#
loop_
_entity.id
_entity.type
_entity.pdbx_description
1 polymer ?
#
loop_
_entity_poly.entity_id
_entity_poly.type
_entity_poly.pdbx_seq_one_letter_code
_entity_poly.pdbx_strand_id
1 'polypeptide(L)'
;MAIYSGIITQLSLSDDEIAQVMGHEIAHALAKHTAERMSTAMASEAALQVGAMLLGSDSATSQMTLKAAAAATTVGVQLPNSRQQESEADRIGIELAAKAGYDPHAAPKLWEKMLQATGGKGQSDFLSTHPQSEKREAALAALIPQMMPYFDDKSPRPEYQFKTA
;
A
#
# COMPACT_ATOMS: atom_id res chain seq x y z
N MET A 1 9.76 -0.20 -6.75
CA MET A 1 8.67 -1.17 -6.61
C MET A 1 9.28 -2.55 -6.70
N ALA A 2 8.91 -3.45 -5.79
CA ALA A 2 9.40 -4.82 -5.76
C ALA A 2 8.31 -5.73 -5.15
N ILE A 3 8.20 -6.94 -5.66
CA ILE A 3 7.44 -8.01 -5.04
C ILE A 3 8.42 -9.05 -4.49
N TYR A 4 8.23 -9.46 -3.25
CA TYR A 4 9.07 -10.48 -2.65
C TYR A 4 8.61 -11.86 -3.10
N SER A 5 9.55 -12.69 -3.57
CA SER A 5 9.25 -14.08 -3.97
C SER A 5 8.57 -14.89 -2.86
N GLY A 6 8.85 -14.53 -1.60
CA GLY A 6 8.24 -15.17 -0.44
C GLY A 6 6.71 -15.09 -0.43
N ILE A 7 6.11 -13.94 -0.79
CA ILE A 7 4.64 -13.83 -0.82
C ILE A 7 4.04 -14.71 -1.91
N ILE A 8 4.71 -14.81 -3.06
CA ILE A 8 4.26 -15.63 -4.19
C ILE A 8 4.25 -17.10 -3.80
N THR A 9 5.35 -17.59 -3.22
CA THR A 9 5.52 -19.01 -2.88
C THR A 9 4.70 -19.43 -1.66
N GLN A 10 4.69 -18.61 -0.59
CA GLN A 10 3.97 -18.95 0.64
C GLN A 10 2.45 -18.96 0.46
N LEU A 11 1.92 -18.05 -0.35
CA LEU A 11 0.48 -17.98 -0.62
C LEU A 11 0.07 -18.74 -1.87
N SER A 12 1.02 -19.35 -2.60
CA SER A 12 0.75 -20.03 -3.87
C SER A 12 -0.10 -19.16 -4.80
N LEU A 13 0.39 -17.94 -5.06
CA LEU A 13 -0.34 -16.94 -5.83
C LEU A 13 -0.41 -17.35 -7.30
N SER A 14 -1.60 -17.21 -7.90
CA SER A 14 -1.79 -17.27 -9.35
C SER A 14 -1.26 -16.01 -10.04
N ASP A 15 -1.13 -16.06 -11.37
CA ASP A 15 -0.72 -14.88 -12.17
C ASP A 15 -1.69 -13.71 -12.00
N ASP A 16 -3.00 -14.00 -11.91
CA ASP A 16 -4.02 -12.98 -11.67
C ASP A 16 -3.84 -12.33 -10.29
N GLU A 17 -3.55 -13.10 -9.25
CA GLU A 17 -3.29 -12.59 -7.91
C GLU A 17 -1.98 -11.80 -7.84
N ILE A 18 -0.93 -12.24 -8.54
CA ILE A 18 0.32 -11.49 -8.68
C ILE A 18 0.06 -10.15 -9.37
N ALA A 19 -0.75 -10.15 -10.43
CA ALA A 19 -1.12 -8.93 -11.13
C ALA A 19 -1.88 -7.93 -10.24
N GLN A 20 -2.71 -8.41 -9.30
CA GLN A 20 -3.38 -7.55 -8.33
C GLN A 20 -2.37 -6.90 -7.36
N VAL A 21 -1.38 -7.65 -6.87
CA VAL A 21 -0.30 -7.07 -6.04
C VAL A 21 0.46 -6.01 -6.84
N MET A 22 0.87 -6.34 -8.06
CA MET A 22 1.61 -5.41 -8.91
C MET A 22 0.80 -4.17 -9.27
N GLY A 23 -0.48 -4.33 -9.58
CA GLY A 23 -1.41 -3.23 -9.85
C GLY A 23 -1.52 -2.29 -8.66
N HIS A 24 -1.66 -2.83 -7.45
CA HIS A 24 -1.71 -2.08 -6.21
C HIS A 24 -0.42 -1.27 -5.96
N GLU A 25 0.75 -1.88 -6.15
CA GLU A 25 2.04 -1.20 -6.02
C GLU A 25 2.22 -0.09 -7.07
N ILE A 26 1.82 -0.36 -8.32
CA ILE A 26 1.85 0.65 -9.40
C ILE A 26 0.91 1.81 -9.05
N ALA A 27 -0.26 1.53 -8.50
CA ALA A 27 -1.23 2.54 -8.08
C ALA A 27 -0.64 3.49 -7.03
N HIS A 28 0.08 2.96 -6.02
CA HIS A 28 0.79 3.80 -5.05
C HIS A 28 1.80 4.75 -5.70
N ALA A 29 2.51 4.29 -6.73
CA ALA A 29 3.46 5.12 -7.48
C ALA A 29 2.76 6.18 -8.33
N LEU A 30 1.67 5.82 -9.03
CA LEU A 30 0.88 6.74 -9.85
C LEU A 30 0.19 7.81 -9.01
N ALA A 31 -0.38 7.45 -7.88
CA ALA A 31 -1.01 8.36 -6.92
C ALA A 31 0.02 9.17 -6.11
N LYS A 32 1.33 8.89 -6.28
CA LYS A 32 2.43 9.57 -5.59
C LYS A 32 2.35 9.51 -4.06
N HIS A 33 1.79 8.46 -3.51
CA HIS A 33 1.60 8.31 -2.06
C HIS A 33 2.90 8.44 -1.27
N THR A 34 4.02 7.92 -1.79
CA THR A 34 5.33 8.10 -1.16
C THR A 34 5.77 9.56 -1.12
N ALA A 35 5.56 10.31 -2.20
CA ALA A 35 5.91 11.73 -2.25
C ALA A 35 5.04 12.55 -1.31
N GLU A 36 3.75 12.25 -1.21
CA GLU A 36 2.82 12.88 -0.26
C GLU A 36 3.27 12.65 1.18
N ARG A 37 3.60 11.40 1.54
CA ARG A 37 4.12 11.07 2.87
C ARG A 37 5.42 11.81 3.19
N MET A 38 6.36 11.86 2.25
CA MET A 38 7.61 12.59 2.42
C MET A 38 7.37 14.10 2.61
N SER A 39 6.50 14.68 1.81
CA SER A 39 6.14 16.11 1.92
C SER A 39 5.50 16.42 3.27
N THR A 40 4.59 15.57 3.74
CA THR A 40 3.94 15.70 5.06
C THR A 40 4.98 15.61 6.18
N ALA A 41 5.91 14.66 6.07
CA ALA A 41 6.99 14.51 7.04
C ALA A 41 7.90 15.74 7.10
N MET A 42 8.33 16.25 5.94
CA MET A 42 9.16 17.45 5.85
C MET A 42 8.43 18.69 6.40
N ALA A 43 7.15 18.86 6.08
CA ALA A 43 6.34 19.96 6.61
C ALA A 43 6.20 19.87 8.13
N SER A 44 5.99 18.66 8.66
CA SER A 44 5.92 18.44 10.10
C SER A 44 7.24 18.73 10.80
N GLU A 45 8.36 18.32 10.22
CA GLU A 45 9.69 18.62 10.75
C GLU A 45 9.97 20.13 10.75
N ALA A 46 9.66 20.83 9.67
CA ALA A 46 9.80 22.28 9.60
C ALA A 46 8.92 22.99 10.65
N ALA A 47 7.69 22.54 10.84
CA ALA A 47 6.80 23.08 11.87
C ALA A 47 7.37 22.86 13.29
N LEU A 48 8.00 21.71 13.54
CA LEU A 48 8.68 21.43 14.80
C LEU A 48 9.87 22.35 15.05
N GLN A 49 10.68 22.61 14.02
CA GLN A 49 11.82 23.54 14.13
C GLN A 49 11.37 24.97 14.43
N VAL A 50 10.32 25.46 13.74
CA VAL A 50 9.73 26.75 14.01
C VAL A 50 9.14 26.81 15.42
N GLY A 51 8.42 25.77 15.84
CA GLY A 51 7.89 25.65 17.20
C GLY A 51 8.99 25.72 18.26
N ALA A 52 10.11 25.02 18.01
CA ALA A 52 11.27 25.05 18.88
C ALA A 52 11.89 26.46 19.04
N MET A 53 11.99 27.18 17.93
CA MET A 53 12.50 28.56 17.94
C MET A 53 11.58 29.50 18.73
N LEU A 54 10.27 29.34 18.61
CA LEU A 54 9.29 30.19 19.26
C LEU A 54 9.14 29.90 20.76
N LEU A 55 9.26 28.65 21.18
CA LEU A 55 9.08 28.22 22.57
C LEU A 55 10.33 28.43 23.43
N GLY A 56 11.49 28.69 22.82
CA GLY A 56 12.79 28.71 23.50
C GLY A 56 13.21 27.31 23.97
N SER A 57 14.51 27.05 23.95
CA SER A 57 15.06 25.72 24.31
C SER A 57 15.34 25.54 25.81
N ASP A 58 15.09 26.56 26.62
CA ASP A 58 15.70 26.67 27.96
C ASP A 58 14.87 26.07 29.09
N SER A 59 13.64 25.63 28.84
CA SER A 59 12.83 24.94 29.83
C SER A 59 12.73 23.44 29.61
N ALA A 60 12.73 22.65 30.69
CA ALA A 60 12.53 21.22 30.64
C ALA A 60 11.22 20.84 29.93
N THR A 61 10.20 21.67 30.08
CA THR A 61 8.89 21.47 29.42
C THR A 61 8.99 21.66 27.92
N SER A 62 9.73 22.70 27.45
CA SER A 62 9.94 22.94 26.02
C SER A 62 10.71 21.79 25.37
N GLN A 63 11.77 21.29 26.02
CA GLN A 63 12.54 20.15 25.54
C GLN A 63 11.72 18.87 25.48
N MET A 64 10.85 18.62 26.47
CA MET A 64 9.98 17.45 26.50
C MET A 64 8.92 17.52 25.39
N THR A 65 8.34 18.69 25.15
CA THR A 65 7.38 18.92 24.08
C THR A 65 8.02 18.70 22.71
N LEU A 66 9.23 19.21 22.48
CA LEU A 66 9.99 19.04 21.24
C LEU A 66 10.37 17.58 20.99
N LYS A 67 10.81 16.85 22.03
CA LYS A 67 11.10 15.40 21.92
C LYS A 67 9.85 14.61 21.58
N ALA A 68 8.71 14.90 22.22
CA ALA A 68 7.45 14.22 21.93
C ALA A 68 6.98 14.50 20.51
N ALA A 69 7.10 15.73 20.05
CA ALA A 69 6.74 16.15 18.71
C ALA A 69 7.68 15.54 17.65
N ALA A 70 8.99 15.49 17.89
CA ALA A 70 9.96 14.80 17.02
C ALA A 70 9.69 13.28 16.95
N ALA A 71 9.35 12.64 18.06
CA ALA A 71 8.94 11.24 18.08
C ALA A 71 7.66 11.02 17.26
N ALA A 72 6.66 11.91 17.38
CA ALA A 72 5.43 11.83 16.60
C ALA A 72 5.69 11.99 15.09
N THR A 73 6.63 12.88 14.71
CA THR A 73 7.04 13.05 13.30
C THR A 73 7.75 11.82 12.78
N THR A 74 8.66 11.24 13.55
CA THR A 74 9.37 10.00 13.18
C THR A 74 8.39 8.86 12.99
N VAL A 75 7.43 8.69 13.91
CA VAL A 75 6.36 7.71 13.79
C VAL A 75 5.50 7.99 12.56
N GLY A 76 5.15 9.25 12.29
CA GLY A 76 4.35 9.64 11.12
C GLY A 76 5.02 9.29 9.78
N VAL A 77 6.35 9.40 9.69
CA VAL A 77 7.12 9.00 8.48
C VAL A 77 7.19 7.48 8.31
N GLN A 78 7.27 6.74 9.42
CA GLN A 78 7.34 5.28 9.43
C GLN A 78 5.98 4.61 9.46
N LEU A 79 4.88 5.38 9.60
CA LEU A 79 3.55 4.82 9.57
C LEU A 79 3.26 4.15 8.22
N PRO A 80 2.59 3.00 8.24
CA PRO A 80 2.06 2.39 7.03
C PRO A 80 1.16 3.38 6.28
N ASN A 81 0.91 3.13 5.01
CA ASN A 81 0.01 3.94 4.19
C ASN A 81 -1.33 4.16 4.91
N SER A 82 -1.89 5.35 4.75
CA SER A 82 -3.19 5.63 5.33
C SER A 82 -4.27 4.73 4.71
N ARG A 83 -5.35 4.48 5.44
CA ARG A 83 -6.49 3.70 4.91
C ARG A 83 -7.07 4.29 3.63
N GLN A 84 -6.97 5.60 3.48
CA GLN A 84 -7.42 6.30 2.27
C GLN A 84 -6.50 5.99 1.09
N GLN A 85 -5.18 6.07 1.29
CA GLN A 85 -4.18 5.73 0.27
C GLN A 85 -4.29 4.27 -0.16
N GLU A 86 -4.52 3.35 0.79
CA GLU A 86 -4.75 1.94 0.49
C GLU A 86 -6.01 1.72 -0.33
N SER A 87 -7.12 2.37 0.03
CA SER A 87 -8.38 2.27 -0.71
C SER A 87 -8.28 2.85 -2.13
N GLU A 88 -7.52 3.93 -2.30
CA GLU A 88 -7.23 4.51 -3.62
C GLU A 88 -6.35 3.58 -4.44
N ALA A 89 -5.30 3.02 -3.85
CA ALA A 89 -4.42 2.06 -4.51
C ALA A 89 -5.15 0.78 -4.90
N ASP A 90 -6.06 0.29 -4.07
CA ASP A 90 -6.92 -0.86 -4.40
C ASP A 90 -7.79 -0.59 -5.63
N ARG A 91 -8.47 0.57 -5.67
CA ARG A 91 -9.34 0.93 -6.78
C ARG A 91 -8.58 1.10 -8.09
N ILE A 92 -7.46 1.81 -8.07
CA ILE A 92 -6.63 2.00 -9.26
C ILE A 92 -5.97 0.68 -9.66
N GLY A 93 -5.49 -0.09 -8.69
CA GLY A 93 -4.77 -1.34 -8.93
C GLY A 93 -5.62 -2.42 -9.59
N ILE A 94 -6.85 -2.62 -9.11
CA ILE A 94 -7.77 -3.60 -9.71
C ILE A 94 -8.16 -3.19 -11.15
N GLU A 95 -8.31 -1.89 -11.41
CA GLU A 95 -8.58 -1.39 -12.77
C GLU A 95 -7.40 -1.62 -13.70
N LEU A 96 -6.17 -1.35 -13.23
CA LEU A 96 -4.96 -1.60 -14.02
C LEU A 96 -4.80 -3.08 -14.37
N ALA A 97 -5.01 -3.97 -13.39
CA ALA A 97 -4.93 -5.41 -13.60
C ALA A 97 -6.00 -5.89 -14.59
N ALA A 98 -7.24 -5.42 -14.46
CA ALA A 98 -8.33 -5.75 -15.40
C ALA A 98 -8.02 -5.30 -16.83
N LYS A 99 -7.52 -4.07 -17.01
CA LYS A 99 -7.09 -3.54 -18.32
C LYS A 99 -5.91 -4.29 -18.92
N ALA A 100 -5.09 -4.91 -18.10
CA ALA A 100 -3.98 -5.77 -18.52
C ALA A 100 -4.42 -7.22 -18.80
N GLY A 101 -5.71 -7.54 -18.75
CA GLY A 101 -6.27 -8.85 -19.04
C GLY A 101 -6.19 -9.84 -17.88
N TYR A 102 -6.06 -9.37 -16.62
CA TYR A 102 -6.07 -10.20 -15.43
C TYR A 102 -7.41 -10.14 -14.71
N ASP A 103 -7.86 -11.30 -14.22
CA ASP A 103 -9.19 -11.44 -13.61
C ASP A 103 -9.34 -10.58 -12.35
N PRO A 104 -10.27 -9.61 -12.31
CA PRO A 104 -10.51 -8.78 -11.13
C PRO A 104 -11.04 -9.57 -9.93
N HIS A 105 -11.62 -10.77 -10.12
CA HIS A 105 -12.05 -11.63 -9.03
C HIS A 105 -10.86 -12.16 -8.20
N ALA A 106 -9.64 -12.05 -8.70
CA ALA A 106 -8.45 -12.43 -7.95
C ALA A 106 -8.13 -11.44 -6.81
N ALA A 107 -8.59 -10.18 -6.89
CA ALA A 107 -8.30 -9.18 -5.88
C ALA A 107 -8.86 -9.54 -4.48
N PRO A 108 -10.15 -9.79 -4.28
CA PRO A 108 -10.65 -10.21 -2.97
C PRO A 108 -10.08 -11.56 -2.51
N LYS A 109 -9.85 -12.51 -3.42
CA LYS A 109 -9.24 -13.82 -3.10
C LYS A 109 -7.82 -13.69 -2.55
N LEU A 110 -7.03 -12.78 -3.12
CA LEU A 110 -5.69 -12.46 -2.63
C LEU A 110 -5.73 -11.97 -1.18
N TRP A 111 -6.65 -11.06 -0.87
CA TRP A 111 -6.82 -10.53 0.49
C TRP A 111 -7.26 -11.60 1.47
N GLU A 112 -8.17 -12.48 1.08
CA GLU A 112 -8.58 -13.63 1.88
C GLU A 112 -7.39 -14.53 2.20
N LYS A 113 -6.56 -14.90 1.21
CA LYS A 113 -5.34 -15.69 1.41
C LYS A 113 -4.37 -15.02 2.37
N MET A 114 -4.15 -13.71 2.24
CA MET A 114 -3.27 -12.95 3.15
C MET A 114 -3.81 -12.96 4.58
N LEU A 115 -5.11 -12.77 4.78
CA LEU A 115 -5.75 -12.83 6.09
C LEU A 115 -5.59 -14.19 6.74
N GLN A 116 -5.83 -15.26 5.98
CA GLN A 116 -5.69 -16.63 6.47
C GLN A 116 -4.25 -16.96 6.85
N ALA A 117 -3.28 -16.57 6.03
CA ALA A 117 -1.85 -16.84 6.28
C ALA A 117 -1.31 -16.14 7.52
N THR A 118 -1.88 -14.99 7.90
CA THR A 118 -1.44 -14.22 9.07
C THR A 118 -2.26 -14.47 10.33
N GLY A 119 -3.25 -15.36 10.25
CA GLY A 119 -4.16 -15.62 11.38
C GLY A 119 -4.86 -14.37 11.88
N GLY A 120 -5.08 -13.39 11.00
CA GLY A 120 -5.67 -12.08 11.32
C GLY A 120 -4.72 -11.14 12.10
N LYS A 121 -3.46 -11.51 12.32
CA LYS A 121 -2.52 -10.77 13.18
C LYS A 121 -1.43 -9.99 12.44
N GLY A 122 -1.64 -9.63 11.19
CA GLY A 122 -0.84 -8.61 10.48
C GLY A 122 0.69 -8.71 10.55
N GLN A 123 1.27 -9.92 10.60
CA GLN A 123 2.70 -10.15 10.80
C GLN A 123 3.49 -10.52 9.53
N SER A 124 3.05 -10.10 8.34
CA SER A 124 3.90 -10.18 7.15
C SER A 124 4.49 -8.81 6.82
N ASP A 125 5.67 -8.79 6.22
CA ASP A 125 6.34 -7.54 5.80
C ASP A 125 5.44 -6.69 4.90
N PHE A 126 4.65 -7.32 4.04
CA PHE A 126 3.68 -6.63 3.18
C PHE A 126 2.57 -5.96 4.03
N LEU A 127 2.03 -6.66 5.02
CA LEU A 127 0.95 -6.13 5.86
C LEU A 127 1.42 -5.07 6.86
N SER A 128 2.71 -5.02 7.16
CA SER A 128 3.28 -3.96 8.00
C SER A 128 3.25 -2.60 7.31
N THR A 129 3.37 -2.59 5.98
CA THR A 129 3.32 -1.37 5.15
C THR A 129 1.94 -1.09 4.58
N HIS A 130 1.12 -2.14 4.40
CA HIS A 130 -0.24 -2.08 3.85
C HIS A 130 -1.26 -2.58 4.86
N PRO A 131 -1.79 -1.70 5.73
CA PRO A 131 -2.72 -2.09 6.79
C PRO A 131 -3.95 -2.77 6.24
N GLN A 132 -4.27 -3.91 6.82
CA GLN A 132 -5.49 -4.63 6.51
C GLN A 132 -6.70 -4.01 7.20
N SER A 133 -7.84 -4.11 6.53
CA SER A 133 -9.14 -4.05 7.18
C SER A 133 -10.06 -5.05 6.50
N GLU A 134 -10.90 -5.73 7.27
CA GLU A 134 -11.96 -6.60 6.74
C GLU A 134 -12.84 -5.91 5.70
N LYS A 135 -12.88 -4.57 5.76
CA LYS A 135 -13.61 -3.74 4.80
C LYS A 135 -12.96 -3.69 3.41
N ARG A 136 -11.64 -3.95 3.28
CA ARG A 136 -10.94 -3.89 1.98
C ARG A 136 -11.37 -5.03 1.07
N GLU A 137 -11.48 -6.25 1.59
CA GLU A 137 -11.98 -7.40 0.82
C GLU A 137 -13.37 -7.13 0.25
N ALA A 138 -14.31 -6.68 1.11
CA ALA A 138 -15.66 -6.34 0.69
C ALA A 138 -15.70 -5.18 -0.31
N ALA A 139 -14.85 -4.16 -0.14
CA ALA A 139 -14.74 -3.04 -1.05
C ALA A 139 -14.21 -3.48 -2.43
N LEU A 140 -13.20 -4.33 -2.47
CA LEU A 140 -12.68 -4.91 -3.72
C LEU A 140 -13.73 -5.76 -4.43
N ALA A 141 -14.45 -6.60 -3.69
CA ALA A 141 -15.55 -7.40 -4.26
C ALA A 141 -16.65 -6.51 -4.87
N ALA A 142 -16.95 -5.37 -4.24
CA ALA A 142 -17.94 -4.41 -4.76
C ALA A 142 -17.47 -3.68 -6.03
N LEU A 143 -16.17 -3.62 -6.28
CA LEU A 143 -15.61 -3.00 -7.51
C LEU A 143 -15.66 -3.94 -8.73
N ILE A 144 -15.74 -5.25 -8.53
CA ILE A 144 -15.69 -6.24 -9.62
C ILE A 144 -16.65 -5.91 -10.77
N PRO A 145 -17.94 -5.62 -10.55
CA PRO A 145 -18.85 -5.32 -11.65
C PRO A 145 -18.44 -4.11 -12.51
N GLN A 146 -17.73 -3.15 -11.91
CA GLN A 146 -17.21 -1.97 -12.60
C GLN A 146 -15.94 -2.29 -13.40
N MET A 147 -15.20 -3.32 -12.99
CA MET A 147 -13.93 -3.74 -13.62
C MET A 147 -14.13 -4.72 -14.77
N MET A 148 -15.22 -5.51 -14.74
CA MET A 148 -15.52 -6.51 -15.77
C MET A 148 -15.52 -5.96 -17.21
N PRO A 149 -15.99 -4.72 -17.50
CA PRO A 149 -15.92 -4.16 -18.85
C PRO A 149 -14.50 -3.94 -19.37
N TYR A 150 -13.50 -3.84 -18.49
CA TYR A 150 -12.09 -3.72 -18.86
C TYR A 150 -11.39 -5.07 -19.01
N PHE A 151 -11.96 -6.11 -18.39
CA PHE A 151 -11.42 -7.46 -18.44
C PHE A 151 -11.90 -8.15 -19.71
N ASP A 152 -10.96 -8.65 -20.50
CA ASP A 152 -11.20 -9.52 -21.65
C ASP A 152 -10.38 -10.81 -21.47
N ASP A 153 -11.06 -11.89 -21.07
CA ASP A 153 -10.43 -13.19 -20.85
C ASP A 153 -9.97 -13.87 -22.15
N LYS A 154 -10.37 -13.35 -23.31
CA LYS A 154 -9.98 -13.83 -24.64
C LYS A 154 -8.77 -13.08 -25.19
N SER A 155 -8.42 -11.96 -24.62
CA SER A 155 -7.25 -11.22 -25.03
C SER A 155 -5.98 -11.98 -24.68
N PRO A 156 -5.07 -12.25 -25.64
CA PRO A 156 -3.81 -12.89 -25.33
C PRO A 156 -2.99 -11.99 -24.41
N ARG A 157 -2.62 -12.52 -23.24
CA ARG A 157 -1.70 -11.85 -22.34
C ARG A 157 -0.32 -11.76 -22.98
N PRO A 158 0.39 -10.63 -22.85
CA PRO A 158 1.76 -10.53 -23.35
C PRO A 158 2.66 -11.55 -22.62
N GLU A 159 3.29 -12.44 -23.35
CA GLU A 159 4.30 -13.36 -22.82
C GLU A 159 5.69 -12.78 -23.13
N TYR A 160 6.48 -12.59 -22.10
CA TYR A 160 7.86 -12.13 -22.23
C TYR A 160 8.80 -13.25 -21.79
N GLN A 161 9.67 -13.69 -22.70
CA GLN A 161 10.75 -14.59 -22.32
C GLN A 161 11.83 -13.78 -21.60
N PHE A 162 12.07 -14.12 -20.36
CA PHE A 162 13.23 -13.59 -19.63
C PHE A 162 14.49 -14.25 -20.21
N LYS A 163 15.41 -13.44 -20.74
CA LYS A 163 16.74 -13.92 -21.04
C LYS A 163 17.43 -14.19 -19.70
N THR A 164 17.64 -15.46 -19.38
CA THR A 164 18.56 -15.84 -18.29
C THR A 164 19.96 -15.41 -18.73
N ALA A 165 20.60 -14.58 -17.89
CA ALA A 165 21.99 -14.18 -18.06
C ALA A 165 22.93 -15.35 -17.84
#